data_d1f988e51653ec3f754f78854e8ae4b7
#
_entry.id   d1f988e51653ec3f754f78854e8ae4b7
#
_cell.length_a   1.000
_cell.length_b   1.000
_cell.length_c   1.000
_cell.angle_alpha   90.00
_cell.angle_beta   90.00
_cell.angle_gamma   90.00
#
_symmetry.space_group_name_H-M   'P 1'
#
loop_
_entity.id
_entity.type
_entity.pdbx_description
1 polymer ?
#
loop_
_entity_poly.entity_id
_entity_poly.type
_entity_poly.pdbx_seq_one_letter_code
_entity_poly.pdbx_strand_id
1 'polypeptide(L)'
;MKISLTDAGKRFNRDWIFRHLTYEFSAGQSYAIIGPNGSGKSTLLQVLSGSMHINEGKAEWTIDNKQLANENVYNSVSICAPYLEVVEEMTLIEFLNFHSGFKPFLSSITPEKIISILGLDNAGNKQIRNYSSGMKQRVKLAQSIFSDVPVVLLDEPCTNLDDAGVKLYKQLIQDQCQKRMVIVSSNDHHEYDFCSNRINITDWK
;
A
#
# COMPACT_ATOMS: atom_id res chain seq x y z
N MET A 1 -3.34 15.37 -1.81
CA MET A 1 -4.06 14.69 -0.71
C MET A 1 -3.28 14.81 0.58
N LYS A 2 -3.98 14.93 1.71
CA LYS A 2 -3.42 14.96 3.06
C LYS A 2 -4.22 14.01 3.95
N ILE A 3 -3.53 13.30 4.87
CA ILE A 3 -4.15 12.46 5.89
C ILE A 3 -3.71 13.00 7.24
N SER A 4 -4.65 13.34 8.11
CA SER A 4 -4.38 13.90 9.44
C SER A 4 -4.96 12.99 10.52
N LEU A 5 -4.13 12.60 11.46
CA LEU A 5 -4.52 11.93 12.69
C LEU A 5 -4.39 12.92 13.85
N THR A 6 -5.43 13.08 14.64
CA THR A 6 -5.43 13.97 15.81
C THR A 6 -5.90 13.19 17.03
N ASP A 7 -5.00 13.02 18.00
CA ASP A 7 -5.23 12.26 19.23
C ASP A 7 -5.84 10.87 18.94
N ALA A 8 -5.40 10.25 17.85
CA ALA A 8 -5.98 9.02 17.34
C ALA A 8 -5.58 7.83 18.20
N GLY A 9 -6.56 7.00 18.53
CA GLY A 9 -6.34 5.76 19.27
C GLY A 9 -7.07 4.58 18.64
N LYS A 10 -6.37 3.44 18.58
CA LYS A 10 -6.93 2.16 18.11
C LYS A 10 -6.68 1.07 19.13
N ARG A 11 -7.75 0.35 19.47
CA ARG A 11 -7.69 -0.83 20.36
C ARG A 11 -8.46 -2.00 19.77
N PHE A 12 -8.06 -3.19 20.17
CA PHE A 12 -8.86 -4.40 20.04
C PHE A 12 -9.22 -4.88 21.43
N ASN A 13 -10.50 -5.03 21.70
CA ASN A 13 -11.03 -5.30 23.03
C ASN A 13 -10.53 -4.27 24.08
N ARG A 14 -9.64 -4.68 24.97
CA ARG A 14 -9.05 -3.83 26.02
C ARG A 14 -7.63 -3.39 25.72
N ASP A 15 -7.00 -3.95 24.69
CA ASP A 15 -5.58 -3.76 24.39
C ASP A 15 -5.40 -2.64 23.36
N TRP A 16 -4.74 -1.57 23.77
CA TRP A 16 -4.37 -0.48 22.88
C TRP A 16 -3.26 -0.90 21.94
N ILE A 17 -3.48 -0.68 20.67
CA ILE A 17 -2.47 -0.87 19.62
C ILE A 17 -1.60 0.38 19.51
N PHE A 18 -2.26 1.53 19.48
CA PHE A 18 -1.65 2.85 19.62
C PHE A 18 -2.69 3.81 20.22
N ARG A 19 -2.21 4.89 20.87
CA ARG A 19 -3.06 5.91 21.48
C ARG A 19 -2.38 7.27 21.42
N HIS A 20 -3.18 8.35 21.42
CA HIS A 20 -2.71 9.73 21.36
C HIS A 20 -1.84 10.04 20.14
N LEU A 21 -2.00 9.29 19.03
CA LEU A 21 -1.23 9.50 17.82
C LEU A 21 -1.72 10.77 17.11
N THR A 22 -0.85 11.77 17.04
CA THR A 22 -1.09 12.99 16.27
C THR A 22 0.00 13.10 15.22
N TYR A 23 -0.39 12.99 13.95
CA TYR A 23 0.54 13.03 12.82
C TYR A 23 -0.16 13.46 11.54
N GLU A 24 0.59 14.10 10.63
CA GLU A 24 0.12 14.53 9.32
C GLU A 24 0.96 13.92 8.19
N PHE A 25 0.29 13.28 7.24
CA PHE A 25 0.87 12.73 6.01
C PHE A 25 0.48 13.64 4.84
N SER A 26 1.46 14.07 4.06
CA SER A 26 1.30 15.04 2.97
C SER A 26 1.61 14.46 1.60
N ALA A 27 0.93 14.94 0.57
CA ALA A 27 1.17 14.53 -0.82
C ALA A 27 2.64 14.70 -1.23
N GLY A 28 3.12 13.79 -2.08
CA GLY A 28 4.47 13.83 -2.64
C GLY A 28 5.57 13.49 -1.62
N GLN A 29 5.21 13.05 -0.43
CA GLN A 29 6.15 12.61 0.59
C GLN A 29 6.13 11.09 0.75
N SER A 30 7.24 10.52 1.21
CA SER A 30 7.36 9.10 1.54
C SER A 30 7.60 8.90 3.04
N TYR A 31 6.91 7.91 3.60
CA TYR A 31 6.90 7.62 5.03
C TYR A 31 7.18 6.15 5.28
N ALA A 32 7.97 5.86 6.30
CA ALA A 32 8.16 4.51 6.83
C ALA A 32 7.52 4.42 8.22
N ILE A 33 6.57 3.52 8.40
CA ILE A 33 6.06 3.12 9.71
C ILE A 33 6.91 1.95 10.19
N ILE A 34 7.69 2.18 11.23
CA ILE A 34 8.65 1.20 11.77
C ILE A 34 8.23 0.75 13.18
N GLY A 35 8.76 -0.39 13.60
CA GLY A 35 8.51 -0.98 14.92
C GLY A 35 8.54 -2.50 14.87
N PRO A 36 8.66 -3.21 15.99
CA PRO A 36 8.74 -4.67 16.02
C PRO A 36 7.48 -5.35 15.46
N ASN A 37 7.58 -6.64 15.15
CA ASN A 37 6.41 -7.42 14.72
C ASN A 37 5.34 -7.41 15.83
N GLY A 38 4.06 -7.29 15.44
CA GLY A 38 2.95 -7.13 16.38
C GLY A 38 2.83 -5.74 17.03
N SER A 39 3.66 -4.76 16.65
CA SER A 39 3.57 -3.41 17.22
C SER A 39 2.37 -2.59 16.76
N GLY A 40 1.66 -3.01 15.70
CA GLY A 40 0.48 -2.30 15.19
C GLY A 40 0.71 -1.55 13.88
N LYS A 41 1.85 -1.73 13.21
CA LYS A 41 2.17 -1.09 11.92
C LYS A 41 1.07 -1.32 10.87
N SER A 42 0.71 -2.58 10.62
CA SER A 42 -0.35 -2.95 9.67
C SER A 42 -1.73 -2.40 10.10
N THR A 43 -1.99 -2.32 11.41
CA THR A 43 -3.21 -1.71 11.93
C THR A 43 -3.27 -0.21 11.62
N LEU A 44 -2.17 0.51 11.81
CA LEU A 44 -2.09 1.92 11.43
C LEU A 44 -2.26 2.09 9.92
N LEU A 45 -1.66 1.23 9.10
CA LEU A 45 -1.81 1.26 7.65
C LEU A 45 -3.28 1.06 7.23
N GLN A 46 -4.01 0.13 7.89
CA GLN A 46 -5.44 -0.08 7.66
C GLN A 46 -6.28 1.13 8.09
N VAL A 47 -5.91 1.83 9.16
CA VAL A 47 -6.55 3.10 9.53
C VAL A 47 -6.31 4.15 8.44
N LEU A 48 -5.09 4.30 7.95
CA LEU A 48 -4.74 5.26 6.91
C LEU A 48 -5.43 4.96 5.56
N SER A 49 -5.74 3.69 5.29
CA SER A 49 -6.50 3.27 4.11
C SER A 49 -8.02 3.53 4.23
N GLY A 50 -8.50 3.94 5.40
CA GLY A 50 -9.93 4.07 5.68
C GLY A 50 -10.67 2.74 5.89
N SER A 51 -9.98 1.59 5.78
CA SER A 51 -10.61 0.28 5.96
C SER A 51 -10.85 -0.08 7.44
N MET A 52 -10.21 0.65 8.36
CA MET A 52 -10.35 0.42 9.79
C MET A 52 -10.63 1.73 10.53
N HIS A 53 -11.68 1.73 11.36
CA HIS A 53 -12.01 2.88 12.21
C HIS A 53 -11.13 2.93 13.47
N ILE A 54 -10.80 4.14 13.90
CA ILE A 54 -10.18 4.42 15.20
C ILE A 54 -11.24 4.36 16.31
N ASN A 55 -10.80 4.26 17.57
CA ASN A 55 -11.66 4.23 18.74
C ASN A 55 -11.72 5.57 19.48
N GLU A 56 -10.67 6.38 19.37
CA GLU A 56 -10.55 7.72 19.98
C GLU A 56 -9.91 8.67 18.97
N GLY A 57 -10.17 9.98 19.13
CA GLY A 57 -9.60 11.03 18.30
C GLY A 57 -10.25 11.19 16.93
N LYS A 58 -9.47 11.67 15.96
CA LYS A 58 -9.93 11.91 14.58
C LYS A 58 -8.94 11.38 13.57
N ALA A 59 -9.47 10.84 12.46
CA ALA A 59 -8.73 10.53 11.25
C ALA A 59 -9.46 11.21 10.07
N GLU A 60 -8.75 12.08 9.38
CA GLU A 60 -9.35 12.92 8.34
C GLU A 60 -8.51 12.85 7.06
N TRP A 61 -9.19 12.76 5.93
CA TRP A 61 -8.59 12.75 4.59
C TRP A 61 -9.06 14.00 3.85
N THR A 62 -8.12 14.72 3.23
CA THR A 62 -8.39 15.97 2.53
C THR A 62 -7.76 15.94 1.14
N ILE A 63 -8.55 16.30 0.11
CA ILE A 63 -8.08 16.49 -1.26
C ILE A 63 -8.50 17.91 -1.67
N ASP A 64 -7.55 18.71 -2.17
CA ASP A 64 -7.78 20.08 -2.63
C ASP A 64 -8.55 20.93 -1.59
N ASN A 65 -8.14 20.80 -0.32
CA ASN A 65 -8.76 21.46 0.84
C ASN A 65 -10.22 21.07 1.13
N LYS A 66 -10.71 20.00 0.50
CA LYS A 66 -12.03 19.44 0.79
C LYS A 66 -11.89 18.15 1.56
N GLN A 67 -12.64 18.03 2.66
CA GLN A 67 -12.67 16.79 3.42
C GLN A 67 -13.32 15.68 2.62
N LEU A 68 -12.67 14.53 2.58
CA LEU A 68 -13.18 13.32 1.93
C LEU A 68 -13.97 12.50 2.96
N ALA A 69 -15.19 12.09 2.61
CA ALA A 69 -15.95 11.18 3.45
C ALA A 69 -15.25 9.81 3.54
N ASN A 70 -15.28 9.20 4.71
CA ASN A 70 -14.57 7.93 5.01
C ASN A 70 -14.90 6.83 4.00
N GLU A 71 -16.15 6.76 3.58
CA GLU A 71 -16.68 5.82 2.59
C GLU A 71 -16.10 6.00 1.18
N ASN A 72 -15.45 7.13 0.91
CA ASN A 72 -14.85 7.44 -0.39
C ASN A 72 -13.32 7.36 -0.40
N VAL A 73 -12.69 7.12 0.76
CA VAL A 73 -11.22 7.05 0.89
C VAL A 73 -10.62 5.97 -0.02
N TYR A 74 -11.32 4.84 -0.15
CA TYR A 74 -10.87 3.73 -0.99
C TYR A 74 -10.60 4.12 -2.45
N ASN A 75 -11.28 5.14 -2.98
CA ASN A 75 -11.05 5.65 -4.35
C ASN A 75 -9.70 6.35 -4.51
N SER A 76 -9.11 6.82 -3.41
CA SER A 76 -7.88 7.62 -3.40
C SER A 76 -6.67 6.89 -2.86
N VAL A 77 -6.83 5.63 -2.47
CA VAL A 77 -5.78 4.83 -1.81
C VAL A 77 -5.66 3.48 -2.49
N SER A 78 -4.45 3.04 -2.76
CA SER A 78 -4.15 1.63 -3.07
C SER A 78 -3.34 1.01 -1.94
N ILE A 79 -3.50 -0.31 -1.74
CA ILE A 79 -2.81 -1.03 -0.69
C ILE A 79 -2.28 -2.37 -1.21
N CYS A 80 -1.02 -2.67 -0.89
CA CYS A 80 -0.41 -3.99 -1.02
C CYS A 80 -0.08 -4.49 0.39
N ALA A 81 -0.57 -5.65 0.76
CA ALA A 81 -0.32 -6.25 2.07
C ALA A 81 -0.29 -7.77 1.99
N PRO A 82 0.43 -8.46 2.91
CA PRO A 82 0.51 -9.93 2.90
C PRO A 82 -0.86 -10.62 3.02
N TYR A 83 -1.77 -10.05 3.81
CA TYR A 83 -3.11 -10.58 4.06
C TYR A 83 -4.13 -10.29 2.95
N LEU A 84 -3.78 -9.49 1.96
CA LEU A 84 -4.62 -9.28 0.78
C LEU A 84 -4.24 -10.29 -0.30
N GLU A 85 -5.24 -10.95 -0.84
CA GLU A 85 -5.05 -11.97 -1.87
C GLU A 85 -5.50 -11.46 -3.24
N VAL A 86 -4.93 -12.05 -4.28
CA VAL A 86 -5.36 -11.88 -5.67
C VAL A 86 -6.37 -12.96 -6.02
N VAL A 87 -7.20 -12.74 -7.04
CA VAL A 87 -8.15 -13.75 -7.52
C VAL A 87 -7.36 -14.81 -8.29
N GLU A 88 -7.06 -15.92 -7.62
CA GLU A 88 -6.13 -16.94 -8.11
C GLU A 88 -6.65 -17.76 -9.29
N GLU A 89 -7.94 -17.81 -9.49
CA GLU A 89 -8.62 -18.50 -10.60
C GLU A 89 -8.48 -17.76 -11.93
N MET A 90 -8.20 -16.45 -11.89
CA MET A 90 -7.97 -15.62 -13.07
C MET A 90 -6.56 -15.81 -13.61
N THR A 91 -6.40 -15.63 -14.91
CA THR A 91 -5.09 -15.35 -15.51
C THR A 91 -4.65 -13.94 -15.12
N LEU A 92 -3.35 -13.63 -15.24
CA LEU A 92 -2.86 -12.30 -14.89
C LEU A 92 -3.50 -11.20 -15.75
N ILE A 93 -3.68 -11.45 -17.04
CA ILE A 93 -4.31 -10.46 -17.92
C ILE A 93 -5.79 -10.23 -17.56
N GLU A 94 -6.54 -11.29 -17.21
CA GLU A 94 -7.92 -11.17 -16.75
C GLU A 94 -8.01 -10.41 -15.44
N PHE A 95 -7.13 -10.73 -14.48
CA PHE A 95 -7.07 -10.05 -13.19
C PHE A 95 -6.77 -8.56 -13.33
N LEU A 96 -5.80 -8.18 -14.16
CA LEU A 96 -5.46 -6.77 -14.37
C LEU A 96 -6.61 -6.01 -15.06
N ASN A 97 -7.26 -6.60 -16.05
CA ASN A 97 -8.44 -6.02 -16.68
C ASN A 97 -9.60 -5.87 -15.69
N PHE A 98 -9.86 -6.88 -14.86
CA PHE A 98 -10.88 -6.84 -13.82
C PHE A 98 -10.58 -5.73 -12.80
N HIS A 99 -9.35 -5.65 -12.31
CA HIS A 99 -8.93 -4.61 -11.37
C HIS A 99 -9.10 -3.20 -11.94
N SER A 100 -8.74 -2.99 -13.21
CA SER A 100 -8.84 -1.68 -13.86
C SER A 100 -10.27 -1.16 -13.97
N GLY A 101 -11.27 -2.05 -13.93
CA GLY A 101 -12.70 -1.69 -13.90
C GLY A 101 -13.14 -1.03 -12.59
N PHE A 102 -12.44 -1.32 -11.47
CA PHE A 102 -12.71 -0.70 -10.17
C PHE A 102 -11.73 0.44 -9.87
N LYS A 103 -10.50 0.28 -10.29
CA LYS A 103 -9.42 1.23 -10.01
C LYS A 103 -8.54 1.36 -11.27
N PRO A 104 -8.75 2.41 -12.05
CA PRO A 104 -8.00 2.63 -13.29
C PRO A 104 -6.48 2.61 -13.03
N PHE A 105 -5.72 2.17 -14.01
CA PHE A 105 -4.27 2.31 -14.00
C PHE A 105 -3.84 3.70 -14.49
N LEU A 106 -2.62 4.09 -14.17
CA LEU A 106 -1.98 5.31 -14.69
C LEU A 106 -2.13 5.37 -16.20
N SER A 107 -2.43 6.54 -16.74
CA SER A 107 -2.86 6.76 -18.14
C SER A 107 -1.93 6.20 -19.22
N SER A 108 -0.64 6.03 -18.91
CA SER A 108 0.37 5.47 -19.82
C SER A 108 0.59 3.96 -19.66
N ILE A 109 -0.20 3.29 -18.81
CA ILE A 109 0.01 1.91 -18.40
C ILE A 109 -1.16 1.04 -18.84
N THR A 110 -0.87 -0.02 -19.59
CA THR A 110 -1.83 -1.05 -19.98
C THR A 110 -1.55 -2.36 -19.24
N PRO A 111 -2.52 -3.28 -19.11
CA PRO A 111 -2.29 -4.59 -18.53
C PRO A 111 -1.11 -5.35 -19.14
N GLU A 112 -0.95 -5.31 -20.46
CA GLU A 112 0.15 -5.97 -21.19
C GLU A 112 1.50 -5.35 -20.79
N LYS A 113 1.54 -4.02 -20.69
CA LYS A 113 2.76 -3.32 -20.27
C LYS A 113 3.13 -3.66 -18.82
N ILE A 114 2.12 -3.81 -17.92
CA ILE A 114 2.35 -4.28 -16.55
C ILE A 114 2.99 -5.67 -16.57
N ILE A 115 2.42 -6.62 -17.33
CA ILE A 115 2.94 -8.00 -17.45
C ILE A 115 4.40 -7.99 -17.88
N SER A 116 4.74 -7.17 -18.88
CA SER A 116 6.12 -7.05 -19.38
C SER A 116 7.06 -6.43 -18.34
N ILE A 117 6.64 -5.36 -17.65
CA ILE A 117 7.44 -4.73 -16.59
C ILE A 117 7.73 -5.71 -15.45
N LEU A 118 6.76 -6.57 -15.11
CA LEU A 118 6.93 -7.59 -14.08
C LEU A 118 7.82 -8.77 -14.50
N GLY A 119 8.17 -8.88 -15.80
CA GLY A 119 8.89 -10.02 -16.37
C GLY A 119 8.05 -11.29 -16.37
N LEU A 120 6.72 -11.17 -16.55
CA LEU A 120 5.77 -12.28 -16.50
C LEU A 120 5.13 -12.58 -17.87
N ASP A 121 5.75 -12.18 -18.98
CA ASP A 121 5.22 -12.36 -20.34
C ASP A 121 4.85 -13.81 -20.64
N ASN A 122 5.70 -14.78 -20.25
CA ASN A 122 5.46 -16.21 -20.44
C ASN A 122 4.37 -16.79 -19.50
N ALA A 123 3.93 -16.01 -18.53
CA ALA A 123 2.95 -16.42 -17.52
C ALA A 123 1.62 -15.66 -17.62
N GLY A 124 1.54 -14.59 -18.40
CA GLY A 124 0.39 -13.69 -18.48
C GLY A 124 -0.96 -14.39 -18.71
N ASN A 125 -0.95 -15.48 -19.48
CA ASN A 125 -2.14 -16.32 -19.77
C ASN A 125 -2.29 -17.53 -18.84
N LYS A 126 -1.43 -17.70 -17.83
CA LYS A 126 -1.57 -18.76 -16.83
C LYS A 126 -2.37 -18.24 -15.65
N GLN A 127 -3.18 -19.10 -15.04
CA GLN A 127 -3.89 -18.78 -13.81
C GLN A 127 -2.91 -18.46 -12.69
N ILE A 128 -3.24 -17.42 -11.90
CA ILE A 128 -2.38 -16.92 -10.81
C ILE A 128 -2.15 -17.97 -9.73
N ARG A 129 -3.06 -18.93 -9.54
CA ARG A 129 -2.85 -20.07 -8.61
C ARG A 129 -1.60 -20.89 -8.93
N ASN A 130 -1.14 -20.87 -10.17
CA ASN A 130 0.06 -21.59 -10.62
C ASN A 130 1.34 -20.75 -10.49
N TYR A 131 1.26 -19.55 -9.92
CA TYR A 131 2.39 -18.66 -9.71
C TYR A 131 3.14 -19.02 -8.42
N SER A 132 4.47 -18.82 -8.42
CA SER A 132 5.24 -18.83 -7.17
C SER A 132 4.81 -17.70 -6.25
N SER A 133 5.15 -17.80 -4.95
CA SER A 133 4.88 -16.74 -3.98
C SER A 133 5.47 -15.38 -4.41
N GLY A 134 6.69 -15.38 -4.95
CA GLY A 134 7.33 -14.17 -5.47
C GLY A 134 6.63 -13.59 -6.70
N MET A 135 6.12 -14.44 -7.62
CA MET A 135 5.30 -13.95 -8.74
C MET A 135 3.98 -13.34 -8.25
N LYS A 136 3.30 -13.98 -7.29
CA LYS A 136 2.07 -13.43 -6.68
C LYS A 136 2.34 -12.09 -6.00
N GLN A 137 3.48 -11.96 -5.31
CA GLN A 137 3.87 -10.71 -4.68
C GLN A 137 4.12 -9.60 -5.71
N ARG A 138 4.78 -9.90 -6.83
CA ARG A 138 4.94 -8.93 -7.94
C ARG A 138 3.58 -8.46 -8.49
N VAL A 139 2.59 -9.36 -8.60
CA VAL A 139 1.22 -9.01 -9.03
C VAL A 139 0.55 -8.06 -8.02
N LYS A 140 0.63 -8.35 -6.72
CA LYS A 140 0.10 -7.48 -5.64
C LYS A 140 0.73 -6.08 -5.67
N LEU A 141 2.05 -6.01 -5.84
CA LEU A 141 2.77 -4.74 -5.99
C LEU A 141 2.28 -3.96 -7.21
N ALA A 142 2.16 -4.62 -8.35
CA ALA A 142 1.70 -3.98 -9.58
C ALA A 142 0.28 -3.43 -9.44
N GLN A 143 -0.65 -4.22 -8.90
CA GLN A 143 -2.02 -3.80 -8.63
C GLN A 143 -2.04 -2.50 -7.81
N SER A 144 -1.18 -2.39 -6.80
CA SER A 144 -1.14 -1.21 -5.92
C SER A 144 -0.42 -0.04 -6.58
N ILE A 145 0.78 -0.26 -7.13
CA ILE A 145 1.66 0.81 -7.64
C ILE A 145 1.13 1.41 -8.94
N PHE A 146 0.56 0.61 -9.84
CA PHE A 146 0.05 1.13 -11.11
C PHE A 146 -1.36 1.71 -11.04
N SER A 147 -2.10 1.53 -9.94
CA SER A 147 -3.39 2.20 -9.76
C SER A 147 -3.24 3.72 -9.77
N ASP A 148 -4.12 4.43 -10.47
CA ASP A 148 -4.13 5.90 -10.56
C ASP A 148 -4.78 6.51 -9.32
N VAL A 149 -4.04 6.52 -8.23
CA VAL A 149 -4.47 7.05 -6.92
C VAL A 149 -3.36 7.90 -6.29
N PRO A 150 -3.70 8.92 -5.50
CA PRO A 150 -2.72 9.80 -4.86
C PRO A 150 -1.94 9.16 -3.70
N VAL A 151 -2.41 8.03 -3.14
CA VAL A 151 -1.78 7.38 -1.98
C VAL A 151 -1.54 5.90 -2.25
N VAL A 152 -0.30 5.45 -2.03
CA VAL A 152 0.12 4.05 -2.13
C VAL A 152 0.57 3.58 -0.74
N LEU A 153 -0.11 2.57 -0.22
CA LEU A 153 0.19 1.93 1.06
C LEU A 153 0.80 0.55 0.83
N LEU A 154 1.92 0.28 1.48
CA LEU A 154 2.69 -0.94 1.28
C LEU A 154 3.03 -1.56 2.64
N ASP A 155 2.50 -2.74 2.92
CA ASP A 155 2.78 -3.50 4.12
C ASP A 155 3.71 -4.67 3.77
N GLU A 156 4.94 -4.64 4.28
CA GLU A 156 5.99 -5.63 4.00
C GLU A 156 6.12 -5.97 2.50
N PRO A 157 6.37 -4.97 1.64
CA PRO A 157 6.23 -5.10 0.19
C PRO A 157 7.16 -6.13 -0.46
N CYS A 158 8.32 -6.41 0.14
CA CYS A 158 9.29 -7.36 -0.41
C CYS A 158 9.15 -8.79 0.11
N THR A 159 8.11 -9.08 0.89
CA THR A 159 7.85 -10.45 1.35
C THR A 159 7.82 -11.43 0.18
N ASN A 160 8.57 -12.55 0.29
CA ASN A 160 8.73 -13.57 -0.75
C ASN A 160 9.43 -13.12 -2.04
N LEU A 161 10.00 -11.94 -2.13
CA LEU A 161 10.79 -11.51 -3.29
C LEU A 161 12.24 -11.97 -3.15
N ASP A 162 12.81 -12.33 -4.28
CA ASP A 162 14.24 -12.48 -4.47
C ASP A 162 14.93 -11.12 -4.72
N ASP A 163 16.25 -11.10 -4.82
CA ASP A 163 17.02 -9.86 -5.07
C ASP A 163 16.56 -9.12 -6.34
N ALA A 164 16.18 -9.86 -7.37
CA ALA A 164 15.66 -9.28 -8.61
C ALA A 164 14.28 -8.64 -8.39
N GLY A 165 13.43 -9.28 -7.59
CA GLY A 165 12.13 -8.75 -7.19
C GLY A 165 12.24 -7.50 -6.32
N VAL A 166 13.19 -7.45 -5.39
CA VAL A 166 13.47 -6.26 -4.57
C VAL A 166 13.96 -5.10 -5.44
N LYS A 167 14.84 -5.35 -6.40
CA LYS A 167 15.29 -4.33 -7.36
C LYS A 167 14.12 -3.81 -8.20
N LEU A 168 13.26 -4.70 -8.69
CA LEU A 168 12.05 -4.32 -9.42
C LEU A 168 11.15 -3.44 -8.55
N TYR A 169 10.87 -3.82 -7.31
CA TYR A 169 10.10 -3.00 -6.38
C TYR A 169 10.64 -1.58 -6.27
N LYS A 170 11.93 -1.41 -6.00
CA LYS A 170 12.57 -0.09 -5.88
C LYS A 170 12.43 0.73 -7.16
N GLN A 171 12.63 0.10 -8.31
CA GLN A 171 12.45 0.76 -9.59
C GLN A 171 11.00 1.21 -9.82
N LEU A 172 10.01 0.36 -9.50
CA LEU A 172 8.59 0.71 -9.60
C LEU A 172 8.24 1.92 -8.71
N ILE A 173 8.74 1.97 -7.48
CA ILE A 173 8.56 3.14 -6.61
C ILE A 173 9.17 4.39 -7.24
N GLN A 174 10.42 4.30 -7.71
CA GLN A 174 11.13 5.42 -8.30
C GLN A 174 10.44 5.94 -9.57
N ASP A 175 9.94 5.06 -10.43
CA ASP A 175 9.38 5.44 -11.72
C ASP A 175 7.92 5.91 -11.61
N GLN A 176 7.13 5.31 -10.71
CA GLN A 176 5.68 5.49 -10.70
C GLN A 176 5.16 6.31 -9.51
N CYS A 177 5.97 6.50 -8.44
CA CYS A 177 5.43 7.06 -7.20
C CYS A 177 5.96 8.46 -6.83
N GLN A 178 6.80 9.11 -7.64
CA GLN A 178 7.50 10.37 -7.31
C GLN A 178 6.59 11.52 -6.84
N LYS A 179 5.36 11.60 -7.32
CA LYS A 179 4.41 12.68 -7.00
C LYS A 179 3.30 12.21 -6.06
N ARG A 180 3.33 10.94 -5.67
CA ARG A 180 2.31 10.34 -4.82
C ARG A 180 2.79 10.28 -3.37
N MET A 181 1.86 10.19 -2.44
CA MET A 181 2.17 9.81 -1.06
C MET A 181 2.44 8.31 -1.03
N VAL A 182 3.60 7.91 -0.50
CA VAL A 182 3.94 6.50 -0.30
C VAL A 182 4.13 6.25 1.19
N ILE A 183 3.44 5.26 1.72
CA ILE A 183 3.58 4.87 3.13
C ILE A 183 3.93 3.39 3.18
N VAL A 184 5.12 3.07 3.68
CA VAL A 184 5.62 1.70 3.83
C VAL A 184 5.57 1.31 5.30
N SER A 185 5.01 0.17 5.60
CA SER A 185 5.05 -0.48 6.91
C SER A 185 6.02 -1.65 6.85
N SER A 186 7.14 -1.58 7.53
CA SER A 186 8.15 -2.65 7.50
C SER A 186 9.15 -2.55 8.65
N ASN A 187 9.81 -3.69 8.93
CA ASN A 187 11.00 -3.78 9.77
C ASN A 187 12.30 -3.85 8.96
N ASP A 188 12.20 -4.19 7.67
CA ASP A 188 13.37 -4.31 6.80
C ASP A 188 13.71 -2.95 6.19
N HIS A 189 14.88 -2.42 6.53
CA HIS A 189 15.35 -1.14 6.02
C HIS A 189 15.39 -1.09 4.48
N HIS A 190 15.65 -2.20 3.81
CA HIS A 190 15.71 -2.26 2.35
C HIS A 190 14.37 -1.97 1.66
N GLU A 191 13.25 -2.13 2.39
CA GLU A 191 11.90 -1.87 1.87
C GLU A 191 11.54 -0.38 1.90
N TYR A 192 12.19 0.42 2.76
CA TYR A 192 11.87 1.83 2.97
C TYR A 192 13.08 2.77 2.98
N ASP A 193 14.22 2.36 2.46
CA ASP A 193 15.45 3.19 2.42
C ASP A 193 15.26 4.51 1.66
N PHE A 194 14.32 4.57 0.72
CA PHE A 194 13.92 5.76 -0.02
C PHE A 194 12.97 6.69 0.76
N CYS A 195 12.41 6.25 1.89
CA CYS A 195 11.46 7.05 2.66
C CYS A 195 12.15 8.20 3.37
N SER A 196 11.67 9.42 3.14
CA SER A 196 12.21 10.66 3.74
C SER A 196 11.79 10.85 5.20
N ASN A 197 10.66 10.27 5.60
CA ASN A 197 10.09 10.40 6.93
C ASN A 197 9.98 9.02 7.61
N ARG A 198 10.25 8.95 8.91
CA ARG A 198 10.13 7.72 9.70
C ARG A 198 9.27 7.94 10.92
N ILE A 199 8.37 7.01 11.17
CA ILE A 199 7.40 7.02 12.26
C ILE A 199 7.54 5.71 13.01
N ASN A 200 7.99 5.77 14.26
CA ASN A 200 8.05 4.58 15.10
C ASN A 200 6.70 4.42 15.82
N ILE A 201 5.93 3.39 15.48
CA ILE A 201 4.61 3.16 16.07
C ILE A 201 4.65 2.96 17.59
N THR A 202 5.79 2.56 18.15
CA THR A 202 5.93 2.35 19.58
C THR A 202 5.92 3.63 20.41
N ASP A 203 6.13 4.80 19.76
CA ASP A 203 6.11 6.10 20.44
C ASP A 203 4.69 6.49 20.89
N TRP A 204 3.67 5.76 20.42
CA TRP A 204 2.25 5.95 20.74
C TRP A 204 1.60 4.71 21.39
N LYS A 205 2.35 4.00 22.21
CA LYS A 205 1.84 2.84 22.97
C LYS A 205 1.31 3.24 24.34
#